data_2768b129e1b19d48f7868ac693c87d8b
#
_entry.id   2768b129e1b19d48f7868ac693c87d8b
#
_cell.length_a   1.000
_cell.length_b   1.000
_cell.length_c   1.000
_cell.angle_alpha   90.00
_cell.angle_beta   90.00
_cell.angle_gamma   90.00
#
_symmetry.space_group_name_H-M   'P 1'
#
loop_
_entity.id
_entity.type
_entity.pdbx_description
1 polymer ?
#
loop_
_entity_poly.entity_id
_entity_poly.type
_entity_poly.pdbx_seq_one_letter_code
_entity_poly.pdbx_strand_id
1 'polypeptide(L)'
;PFTPLYVVAFGGSMAVLFGKLLWGGLGRNIFNPALIGREFMTVFFPAVMASRTIWYDKTAVNINELNIFNDSFINQLFYKASGAIGEYSIFFLVLGGLFLLIRQRISWHIPFALLAAFTVLLLTVPNLTEYTIQFSLGGLLLGTIFMATDMPTSATTNYGKLYYGAMIGLTAILCIINDV
;
A
#
# COMPACT_ATOMS: atom_id res chain seq x y z
N PRO A 1 16.13 0.42 5.45
CA PRO A 1 17.21 0.13 6.39
C PRO A 1 18.30 1.19 6.40
N PHE A 2 18.45 1.97 5.32
CA PHE A 2 19.51 3.00 5.20
C PHE A 2 19.02 4.42 5.51
N THR A 3 17.79 4.58 5.97
CA THR A 3 17.25 5.89 6.35
C THR A 3 17.94 6.37 7.62
N PRO A 4 18.50 7.59 7.66
CA PRO A 4 19.14 8.14 8.83
C PRO A 4 18.21 8.18 10.05
N LEU A 5 18.74 7.91 11.23
CA LEU A 5 17.95 7.81 12.46
C LEU A 5 17.17 9.09 12.78
N TYR A 6 17.72 10.27 12.47
CA TYR A 6 17.04 11.54 12.70
C TYR A 6 15.78 11.71 11.84
N VAL A 7 15.76 11.18 10.59
CA VAL A 7 14.58 11.19 9.71
C VAL A 7 13.52 10.26 10.28
N VAL A 8 13.90 9.08 10.76
CA VAL A 8 12.97 8.13 11.40
C VAL A 8 12.38 8.74 12.68
N ALA A 9 13.20 9.36 13.51
CA ALA A 9 12.74 10.03 14.73
C ALA A 9 11.77 11.19 14.41
N PHE A 10 12.09 11.99 13.39
CA PHE A 10 11.20 13.05 12.91
C PHE A 10 9.86 12.49 12.44
N GLY A 11 9.85 11.50 11.55
CA GLY A 11 8.64 10.88 11.03
C GLY A 11 7.78 10.26 12.14
N GLY A 12 8.41 9.56 13.09
CA GLY A 12 7.72 9.00 14.26
C GLY A 12 7.09 10.08 15.15
N SER A 13 7.81 11.17 15.39
CA SER A 13 7.31 12.32 16.15
C SER A 13 6.11 12.96 15.47
N MET A 14 6.18 13.21 14.15
CA MET A 14 5.09 13.77 13.37
C MET A 14 3.87 12.83 13.30
N ALA A 15 4.10 11.54 13.17
CA ALA A 15 3.04 10.52 13.22
C ALA A 15 2.26 10.56 14.54
N VAL A 16 2.96 10.71 15.66
CA VAL A 16 2.32 10.78 16.99
C VAL A 16 1.64 12.13 17.20
N LEU A 17 2.32 13.23 16.91
CA LEU A 17 1.79 14.58 17.10
C LEU A 17 0.56 14.82 16.24
N PHE A 18 0.71 14.73 14.92
CA PHE A 18 -0.35 15.06 13.97
C PHE A 18 -1.33 13.92 13.72
N GLY A 19 -0.88 12.67 13.88
CA GLY A 19 -1.75 11.51 13.68
C GLY A 19 -2.61 11.16 14.88
N LYS A 20 -2.14 11.46 16.11
CA LYS A 20 -2.84 11.03 17.32
C LYS A 20 -3.12 12.16 18.31
N LEU A 21 -2.11 12.89 18.76
CA LEU A 21 -2.26 13.85 19.88
C LEU A 21 -3.20 14.99 19.56
N LEU A 22 -3.10 15.59 18.38
CA LEU A 22 -3.96 16.70 17.98
C LEU A 22 -5.45 16.33 17.91
N TRP A 23 -5.76 15.06 17.68
CA TRP A 23 -7.13 14.57 17.50
C TRP A 23 -7.74 13.97 18.78
N GLY A 24 -7.02 14.00 19.89
CA GLY A 24 -7.51 13.54 21.18
C GLY A 24 -7.06 12.13 21.59
N GLY A 25 -6.02 11.58 20.96
CA GLY A 25 -5.32 10.38 21.40
C GLY A 25 -5.75 9.09 20.70
N LEU A 26 -5.63 7.98 21.42
CA LEU A 26 -5.85 6.64 20.86
C LEU A 26 -7.31 6.45 20.40
N GLY A 27 -7.48 5.93 19.19
CA GLY A 27 -8.79 5.60 18.62
C GLY A 27 -9.60 6.79 18.10
N ARG A 28 -9.09 8.02 18.18
CA ARG A 28 -9.73 9.23 17.66
C ARG A 28 -8.99 9.87 16.48
N ASN A 29 -8.02 9.16 15.92
CA ASN A 29 -7.26 9.65 14.77
C ASN A 29 -8.15 9.70 13.51
N ILE A 30 -8.12 10.83 12.81
CA ILE A 30 -8.84 11.02 11.55
C ILE A 30 -8.06 10.38 10.40
N PHE A 31 -6.73 10.44 10.47
CA PHE A 31 -5.83 9.86 9.46
C PHE A 31 -4.99 8.75 10.07
N ASN A 32 -4.54 7.83 9.24
CA ASN A 32 -3.58 6.81 9.65
C ASN A 32 -2.25 7.46 10.06
N PRO A 33 -1.81 7.32 11.31
CA PRO A 33 -0.60 7.98 11.80
C PRO A 33 0.67 7.60 11.04
N ALA A 34 0.76 6.35 10.57
CA ALA A 34 1.91 5.90 9.81
C ALA A 34 2.02 6.61 8.45
N LEU A 35 0.88 6.85 7.78
CA LEU A 35 0.84 7.60 6.53
C LEU A 35 1.22 9.07 6.76
N ILE A 36 0.71 9.71 7.81
CA ILE A 36 1.09 11.07 8.18
C ILE A 36 2.60 11.17 8.39
N GLY A 37 3.19 10.28 9.18
CA GLY A 37 4.63 10.28 9.41
C GLY A 37 5.42 10.11 8.12
N ARG A 38 4.97 9.23 7.22
CA ARG A 38 5.58 9.03 5.90
C ARG A 38 5.51 10.29 5.04
N GLU A 39 4.35 10.93 4.95
CA GLU A 39 4.17 12.16 4.18
C GLU A 39 5.06 13.29 4.68
N PHE A 40 5.13 13.49 6.00
CA PHE A 40 6.06 14.47 6.57
C PHE A 40 7.52 14.15 6.20
N MET A 41 7.94 12.89 6.27
CA MET A 41 9.30 12.51 5.83
C MET A 41 9.51 12.78 4.34
N THR A 42 8.54 12.49 3.50
CA THR A 42 8.64 12.71 2.04
C THR A 42 8.75 14.19 1.71
N VAL A 43 7.97 15.05 2.37
CA VAL A 43 7.99 16.50 2.14
C VAL A 43 9.27 17.16 2.66
N PHE A 44 9.71 16.81 3.87
CA PHE A 44 10.84 17.48 4.52
C PHE A 44 12.21 16.88 4.14
N PHE A 45 12.24 15.61 3.74
CA PHE A 45 13.47 14.89 3.38
C PHE A 45 13.35 14.14 2.05
N PRO A 46 12.96 14.84 0.95
CA PRO A 46 12.66 14.18 -0.31
C PRO A 46 13.86 13.41 -0.88
N ALA A 47 15.08 13.94 -0.74
CA ALA A 47 16.29 13.29 -1.22
C ALA A 47 16.58 11.95 -0.50
N VAL A 48 16.27 11.87 0.79
CA VAL A 48 16.44 10.64 1.58
C VAL A 48 15.35 9.62 1.26
N MET A 49 14.11 10.10 1.07
CA MET A 49 12.96 9.24 0.77
C MET A 49 12.97 8.73 -0.68
N ALA A 50 13.50 9.52 -1.61
CA ALA A 50 13.68 9.13 -3.01
C ALA A 50 14.90 8.23 -3.23
N SER A 51 15.78 8.05 -2.24
CA SER A 51 16.96 7.20 -2.38
C SER A 51 16.52 5.75 -2.62
N ARG A 52 16.82 5.26 -3.81
CA ARG A 52 16.55 3.88 -4.21
C ARG A 52 17.52 2.98 -3.47
N THR A 53 17.03 2.23 -2.52
CA THR A 53 17.82 1.21 -1.84
C THR A 53 17.99 -0.02 -2.74
N ILE A 54 19.01 -0.81 -2.46
CA ILE A 54 19.39 -2.05 -3.19
C ILE A 54 18.24 -3.07 -3.30
N TRP A 55 17.22 -2.94 -2.45
CA TRP A 55 16.01 -3.78 -2.42
C TRP A 55 14.97 -3.42 -3.49
N TYR A 56 15.20 -2.35 -4.24
CA TYR A 56 14.33 -1.90 -5.31
C TYR A 56 14.82 -2.46 -6.64
N ASP A 57 14.52 -3.71 -6.91
CA ASP A 57 14.65 -4.21 -8.27
C ASP A 57 13.39 -3.79 -9.03
N LYS A 58 13.55 -2.83 -9.94
CA LYS A 58 12.49 -2.38 -10.84
C LYS A 58 12.28 -3.43 -11.94
N THR A 59 11.92 -4.63 -11.55
CA THR A 59 11.37 -5.58 -12.52
C THR A 59 9.95 -5.11 -12.81
N ALA A 60 9.79 -4.45 -13.97
CA ALA A 60 8.49 -4.19 -14.54
C ALA A 60 7.74 -5.52 -14.56
N VAL A 61 6.64 -5.61 -13.83
CA VAL A 61 5.74 -6.75 -13.95
C VAL A 61 5.03 -6.57 -15.27
N ASN A 62 5.54 -7.18 -16.32
CA ASN A 62 4.84 -7.29 -17.58
C ASN A 62 3.61 -8.16 -17.32
N ILE A 63 2.43 -7.54 -17.28
CA ILE A 63 1.15 -8.21 -17.08
C ILE A 63 0.94 -9.31 -18.14
N ASN A 64 1.53 -9.12 -19.33
CA ASN A 64 1.50 -10.10 -20.42
C ASN A 64 2.38 -11.36 -20.16
N GLU A 65 3.29 -11.31 -19.19
CA GLU A 65 4.16 -12.42 -18.79
C GLU A 65 3.71 -13.11 -17.50
N LEU A 66 2.53 -12.82 -17.01
CA LEU A 66 1.89 -13.51 -15.88
C LEU A 66 1.54 -14.97 -16.25
N ASN A 67 2.53 -15.73 -16.65
CA ASN A 67 2.43 -17.17 -16.69
C ASN A 67 2.50 -17.70 -15.25
N ILE A 68 1.34 -17.98 -14.69
CA ILE A 68 1.12 -18.46 -13.31
C ILE A 68 1.92 -19.74 -13.00
N PHE A 69 2.44 -20.41 -14.02
CA PHE A 69 3.17 -21.68 -13.92
C PHE A 69 4.69 -21.58 -14.19
N ASN A 70 5.24 -20.37 -14.27
CA ASN A 70 6.68 -20.21 -14.49
C ASN A 70 7.42 -20.12 -13.14
N ASP A 71 8.56 -20.79 -13.00
CA ASP A 71 9.41 -20.77 -11.79
C ASP A 71 9.78 -19.34 -11.34
N SER A 72 9.82 -18.40 -12.29
CA SER A 72 10.04 -16.98 -11.98
C SER A 72 8.89 -16.34 -11.20
N PHE A 73 7.63 -16.74 -11.44
CA PHE A 73 6.46 -16.22 -10.72
C PHE A 73 6.44 -16.72 -9.28
N ILE A 74 6.72 -17.98 -9.04
CA ILE A 74 6.81 -18.56 -7.69
C ILE A 74 7.93 -17.89 -6.91
N ASN A 75 9.10 -17.68 -7.53
CA ASN A 75 10.21 -16.98 -6.90
C ASN A 75 9.90 -15.51 -6.59
N GLN A 76 9.16 -14.80 -7.46
CA GLN A 76 8.70 -13.45 -7.20
C GLN A 76 7.66 -13.39 -6.09
N LEU A 77 6.74 -14.37 -6.03
CA LEU A 77 5.71 -14.45 -5.00
C LEU A 77 6.31 -14.69 -3.60
N PHE A 78 7.33 -15.53 -3.51
CA PHE A 78 7.91 -15.98 -2.23
C PHE A 78 9.16 -15.21 -1.81
N TYR A 79 10.05 -14.84 -2.75
CA TYR A 79 11.41 -14.41 -2.42
C TYR A 79 11.93 -13.16 -3.11
N LYS A 80 11.23 -12.62 -4.12
CA LYS A 80 11.74 -11.50 -4.93
C LYS A 80 10.66 -10.45 -5.24
N ALA A 81 9.79 -10.14 -4.29
CA ALA A 81 8.91 -9.00 -4.49
C ALA A 81 9.75 -7.72 -4.47
N SER A 82 9.63 -6.92 -5.51
CA SER A 82 10.21 -5.58 -5.55
C SER A 82 9.45 -4.69 -4.56
N GLY A 83 10.16 -3.96 -3.71
CA GLY A 83 9.52 -3.05 -2.78
C GLY A 83 10.32 -2.80 -1.50
N ALA A 84 9.71 -2.11 -0.56
CA ALA A 84 10.27 -1.88 0.77
C ALA A 84 10.27 -3.18 1.60
N ILE A 85 11.03 -3.20 2.70
CA ILE A 85 11.17 -4.40 3.56
C ILE A 85 9.81 -5.00 3.98
N GLY A 86 8.81 -4.16 4.27
CA GLY A 86 7.47 -4.62 4.65
C GLY A 86 6.66 -5.21 3.50
N GLU A 87 7.09 -5.02 2.26
CA GLU A 87 6.41 -5.42 1.03
C GLU A 87 7.08 -6.62 0.35
N TYR A 88 8.20 -7.08 0.91
CA TYR A 88 9.11 -8.03 0.26
C TYR A 88 8.47 -9.40 -0.05
N SER A 89 7.55 -9.88 0.78
CA SER A 89 6.93 -11.19 0.56
C SER A 89 5.41 -11.09 0.47
N ILE A 90 4.90 -11.22 -0.74
CA ILE A 90 3.47 -11.26 -1.04
C ILE A 90 2.79 -12.41 -0.29
N PHE A 91 3.45 -13.57 -0.21
CA PHE A 91 2.91 -14.74 0.48
C PHE A 91 2.61 -14.45 1.96
N PHE A 92 3.56 -13.88 2.69
CA PHE A 92 3.36 -13.58 4.10
C PHE A 92 2.36 -12.44 4.31
N LEU A 93 2.27 -11.48 3.38
CA LEU A 93 1.24 -10.43 3.42
C LEU A 93 -0.16 -11.02 3.26
N VAL A 94 -0.35 -11.92 2.29
CA VAL A 94 -1.63 -12.59 2.06
C VAL A 94 -1.97 -13.51 3.25
N LEU A 95 -1.01 -14.26 3.75
CA LEU A 95 -1.21 -15.14 4.92
C LEU A 95 -1.61 -14.31 6.16
N GLY A 96 -0.93 -13.22 6.43
CA GLY A 96 -1.26 -12.29 7.52
C GLY A 96 -2.65 -11.67 7.35
N GLY A 97 -2.98 -11.24 6.12
CA GLY A 97 -4.30 -10.72 5.79
C GLY A 97 -5.41 -11.75 5.99
N LEU A 98 -5.20 -12.98 5.53
CA LEU A 98 -6.14 -14.08 5.70
C LEU A 98 -6.35 -14.41 7.20
N PHE A 99 -5.27 -14.43 7.97
CA PHE A 99 -5.35 -14.61 9.42
C PHE A 99 -6.21 -13.52 10.08
N LEU A 100 -6.03 -12.26 9.72
CA LEU A 100 -6.81 -11.14 10.25
C LEU A 100 -8.28 -11.21 9.84
N LEU A 101 -8.57 -11.66 8.60
CA LEU A 101 -9.93 -11.90 8.12
C LEU A 101 -10.62 -13.03 8.91
N ILE A 102 -9.97 -14.17 9.10
CA ILE A 102 -10.49 -15.30 9.87
C ILE A 102 -10.75 -14.89 11.33
N ARG A 103 -9.85 -14.09 11.90
CA ARG A 103 -10.01 -13.54 13.27
C ARG A 103 -11.01 -12.39 13.33
N GLN A 104 -11.67 -12.03 12.22
CA GLN A 104 -12.66 -10.95 12.12
C GLN A 104 -12.14 -9.59 12.64
N ARG A 105 -10.84 -9.35 12.54
CA ARG A 105 -10.22 -8.08 12.93
C ARG A 105 -10.35 -7.02 11.84
N ILE A 106 -10.43 -7.45 10.58
CA ILE A 106 -10.66 -6.61 9.41
C ILE A 106 -11.88 -7.09 8.64
N SER A 107 -12.57 -6.17 7.97
CA SER A 107 -13.71 -6.50 7.12
C SER A 107 -13.25 -6.70 5.68
N TRP A 108 -13.70 -7.75 5.02
CA TRP A 108 -13.37 -8.07 3.63
C TRP A 108 -13.86 -7.05 2.60
N HIS A 109 -14.83 -6.20 2.96
CA HIS A 109 -15.45 -5.22 2.07
C HIS A 109 -14.45 -4.22 1.49
N ILE A 110 -13.54 -3.70 2.32
CA ILE A 110 -12.56 -2.69 1.90
C ILE A 110 -11.52 -3.30 0.95
N PRO A 111 -10.82 -4.39 1.30
CA PRO A 111 -9.85 -5.01 0.41
C PRO A 111 -10.47 -5.44 -0.92
N PHE A 112 -11.67 -6.03 -0.87
CA PHE A 112 -12.37 -6.47 -2.06
C PHE A 112 -12.72 -5.30 -2.99
N ALA A 113 -13.33 -4.24 -2.46
CA ALA A 113 -13.75 -3.09 -3.26
C ALA A 113 -12.56 -2.34 -3.86
N LEU A 114 -11.44 -2.21 -3.10
CA LEU A 114 -10.23 -1.56 -3.56
C LEU A 114 -9.60 -2.35 -4.71
N LEU A 115 -9.37 -3.65 -4.52
CA LEU A 115 -8.75 -4.49 -5.54
C LEU A 115 -9.65 -4.63 -6.78
N ALA A 116 -10.96 -4.74 -6.60
CA ALA A 116 -11.91 -4.79 -7.72
C ALA A 116 -11.88 -3.49 -8.53
N ALA A 117 -11.98 -2.33 -7.89
CA ALA A 117 -11.91 -1.04 -8.57
C ALA A 117 -10.56 -0.84 -9.29
N PHE A 118 -9.46 -1.18 -8.63
CA PHE A 118 -8.13 -1.12 -9.21
C PHE A 118 -8.01 -2.02 -10.44
N THR A 119 -8.44 -3.27 -10.35
CA THR A 119 -8.37 -4.25 -11.45
C THR A 119 -9.28 -3.86 -12.63
N VAL A 120 -10.51 -3.42 -12.36
CA VAL A 120 -11.44 -2.99 -13.41
C VAL A 120 -10.85 -1.83 -14.20
N LEU A 121 -10.29 -0.83 -13.52
CA LEU A 121 -9.66 0.31 -14.21
C LEU A 121 -8.41 -0.10 -14.98
N LEU A 122 -7.58 -0.97 -14.40
CA LEU A 122 -6.40 -1.49 -15.07
C LEU A 122 -6.77 -2.17 -16.41
N LEU A 123 -7.90 -2.87 -16.44
CA LEU A 123 -8.37 -3.58 -17.64
C LEU A 123 -9.13 -2.67 -18.64
N THR A 124 -9.72 -1.57 -18.16
CA THR A 124 -10.55 -0.70 -19.03
C THR A 124 -9.77 0.43 -19.67
N VAL A 125 -8.63 0.84 -19.13
CA VAL A 125 -7.81 1.90 -19.70
C VAL A 125 -6.89 1.31 -20.77
N PRO A 126 -7.17 1.53 -22.07
CA PRO A 126 -6.28 1.07 -23.15
C PRO A 126 -4.94 1.80 -23.02
N ASN A 127 -3.84 1.08 -23.27
CA ASN A 127 -2.44 1.54 -23.17
C ASN A 127 -1.82 1.61 -21.77
N LEU A 128 -2.52 1.23 -20.69
CA LEU A 128 -1.88 1.03 -19.40
C LEU A 128 -0.79 -0.06 -19.44
N THR A 129 -0.85 -0.95 -20.41
CA THR A 129 0.18 -1.98 -20.67
C THR A 129 1.45 -1.40 -21.33
N GLU A 130 1.37 -0.22 -21.98
CA GLU A 130 2.52 0.49 -22.53
C GLU A 130 3.20 1.39 -21.48
N TYR A 131 2.44 1.88 -20.49
CA TYR A 131 3.03 2.48 -19.31
C TYR A 131 3.63 1.34 -18.49
N THR A 132 4.92 1.37 -18.30
CA THR A 132 5.62 0.51 -17.36
C THR A 132 5.11 0.84 -15.96
N ILE A 133 3.96 0.26 -15.59
CA ILE A 133 3.35 0.49 -14.28
C ILE A 133 4.29 -0.12 -13.24
N GLN A 134 5.19 0.70 -12.75
CA GLN A 134 6.13 0.35 -11.70
C GLN A 134 5.41 0.43 -10.35
N PHE A 135 4.38 -0.39 -10.16
CA PHE A 135 3.81 -0.51 -8.84
C PHE A 135 4.34 -1.78 -8.15
N SER A 136 4.65 -1.66 -6.90
CA SER A 136 4.93 -2.82 -6.07
C SER A 136 3.61 -3.52 -5.74
N LEU A 137 3.41 -4.75 -6.24
CA LEU A 137 2.25 -5.56 -5.87
C LEU A 137 2.19 -5.78 -4.34
N GLY A 138 3.35 -5.92 -3.71
CA GLY A 138 3.47 -5.99 -2.25
C GLY A 138 2.98 -4.72 -1.56
N GLY A 139 3.34 -3.54 -2.09
CA GLY A 139 2.86 -2.24 -1.59
C GLY A 139 1.37 -2.06 -1.72
N LEU A 140 0.80 -2.46 -2.87
CA LEU A 140 -0.65 -2.44 -3.07
C LEU A 140 -1.35 -3.35 -2.05
N LEU A 141 -0.86 -4.57 -1.84
CA LEU A 141 -1.44 -5.51 -0.87
C LEU A 141 -1.26 -5.04 0.57
N LEU A 142 -0.09 -4.51 0.92
CA LEU A 142 0.15 -3.93 2.25
C LEU A 142 -0.82 -2.77 2.50
N GLY A 143 -0.94 -1.85 1.56
CA GLY A 143 -1.87 -0.72 1.62
C GLY A 143 -3.32 -1.17 1.76
N THR A 144 -3.72 -2.14 0.95
CA THR A 144 -5.10 -2.65 0.89
C THR A 144 -5.49 -3.41 2.16
N ILE A 145 -4.63 -4.33 2.64
CA ILE A 145 -4.97 -5.26 3.72
C ILE A 145 -4.74 -4.62 5.09
N PHE A 146 -3.65 -3.86 5.26
CA PHE A 146 -3.23 -3.38 6.58
C PHE A 146 -3.44 -1.88 6.79
N MET A 147 -3.33 -1.07 5.73
CA MET A 147 -3.45 0.40 5.86
C MET A 147 -4.89 0.89 5.66
N ALA A 148 -5.57 0.44 4.60
CA ALA A 148 -6.94 0.86 4.29
C ALA A 148 -7.98 0.30 5.26
N THR A 149 -7.65 -0.80 5.95
CA THR A 149 -8.55 -1.44 6.93
C THR A 149 -8.34 -0.95 8.37
N ASP A 150 -7.54 0.11 8.57
CA ASP A 150 -7.33 0.70 9.89
C ASP A 150 -8.66 1.15 10.50
N MET A 151 -9.01 0.58 11.66
CA MET A 151 -10.34 0.75 12.27
C MET A 151 -10.74 2.21 12.51
N PRO A 152 -9.87 3.09 13.05
CA PRO A 152 -10.27 4.46 13.36
C PRO A 152 -10.49 5.33 12.11
N THR A 153 -9.81 5.03 11.01
CA THR A 153 -9.82 5.86 9.79
C THR A 153 -10.73 5.31 8.70
N SER A 154 -11.15 4.04 8.80
CA SER A 154 -12.00 3.41 7.80
C SER A 154 -13.49 3.67 8.05
N ALA A 155 -14.30 3.53 7.00
CA ALA A 155 -15.75 3.65 7.10
C ALA A 155 -16.34 2.56 8.03
N THR A 156 -17.37 2.91 8.79
CA THR A 156 -18.00 2.00 9.77
C THR A 156 -19.11 1.14 9.16
N THR A 157 -19.86 1.67 8.17
CA THR A 157 -20.99 0.97 7.53
C THR A 157 -20.50 0.08 6.39
N ASN A 158 -21.19 -1.03 6.12
CA ASN A 158 -20.78 -1.95 5.06
C ASN A 158 -20.78 -1.29 3.66
N TYR A 159 -21.78 -0.51 3.33
CA TYR A 159 -21.81 0.26 2.08
C TYR A 159 -20.70 1.32 2.05
N GLY A 160 -20.50 2.04 3.17
CA GLY A 160 -19.42 3.01 3.28
C GLY A 160 -18.04 2.38 3.07
N LYS A 161 -17.81 1.16 3.56
CA LYS A 161 -16.56 0.42 3.34
C LYS A 161 -16.33 0.09 1.88
N LEU A 162 -17.38 -0.29 1.14
CA LEU A 162 -17.28 -0.54 -0.30
C LEU A 162 -16.95 0.74 -1.07
N TYR A 163 -17.65 1.84 -0.79
CA TYR A 163 -17.34 3.15 -1.39
C TYR A 163 -15.93 3.63 -1.06
N TYR A 164 -15.54 3.53 0.20
CA TYR A 164 -14.22 3.91 0.66
C TYR A 164 -13.11 3.12 -0.05
N GLY A 165 -13.23 1.79 -0.12
CA GLY A 165 -12.29 0.94 -0.83
C GLY A 165 -12.22 1.26 -2.32
N ALA A 166 -13.39 1.41 -2.98
CA ALA A 166 -13.46 1.75 -4.39
C ALA A 166 -12.80 3.11 -4.70
N MET A 167 -13.04 4.14 -3.88
CA MET A 167 -12.42 5.45 -4.04
C MET A 167 -10.89 5.39 -3.90
N ILE A 168 -10.37 4.62 -2.95
CA ILE A 168 -8.91 4.42 -2.81
C ILE A 168 -8.36 3.72 -4.05
N GLY A 169 -9.02 2.67 -4.56
CA GLY A 169 -8.59 1.97 -5.77
C GLY A 169 -8.58 2.88 -7.01
N LEU A 170 -9.59 3.73 -7.16
CA LEU A 170 -9.68 4.75 -8.22
C LEU A 170 -8.53 5.77 -8.12
N THR A 171 -8.31 6.34 -6.94
CA THR A 171 -7.26 7.35 -6.74
C THR A 171 -5.87 6.75 -6.92
N ALA A 172 -5.64 5.51 -6.49
CA ALA A 172 -4.36 4.82 -6.69
C ALA A 172 -4.00 4.70 -8.19
N ILE A 173 -4.95 4.30 -9.04
CA ILE A 173 -4.70 4.26 -10.49
C ILE A 173 -4.51 5.65 -11.08
N LEU A 174 -5.31 6.65 -10.67
CA LEU A 174 -5.15 8.01 -11.17
C LEU A 174 -3.77 8.57 -10.83
N CYS A 175 -3.25 8.29 -9.64
CA CYS A 175 -1.90 8.66 -9.27
C CYS A 175 -0.85 7.96 -10.14
N ILE A 176 -1.03 6.67 -10.44
CA ILE A 176 -0.11 5.91 -11.31
C ILE A 176 -0.11 6.47 -12.73
N ILE A 177 -1.28 6.83 -13.29
CA ILE A 177 -1.40 7.39 -14.65
C ILE A 177 -0.73 8.76 -14.76
N ASN A 178 -0.78 9.58 -13.71
CA ASN A 178 -0.22 10.92 -13.68
C ASN A 178 1.22 11.00 -13.15
N ASP A 179 1.88 9.87 -12.90
CA ASP A 179 3.24 9.80 -12.33
C ASP A 179 3.40 10.60 -11.01
N VAL A 180 2.36 10.60 -10.18
CA VAL A 180 2.31 11.31 -8.88
C VAL A 180 2.54 10.35 -7.72
#